data_b76edf300fb5df66d61ece8a7b642e02
#
_entry.id   b76edf300fb5df66d61ece8a7b642e02
#
_cell.length_a   1.000
_cell.length_b   1.000
_cell.length_c   1.000
_cell.angle_alpha   90.00
_cell.angle_beta   90.00
_cell.angle_gamma   90.00
#
_symmetry.space_group_name_H-M   'P 1'
#
loop_
_entity.id
_entity.type
_entity.pdbx_description
1 polymer ?
#
loop_
_entity_poly.entity_id
_entity_poly.type
_entity_poly.pdbx_seq_one_letter_code
_entity_poly.pdbx_strand_id
1 'polypeptide(L)'
;IYFFANAQVIAEEPFKKRMFVSPQDIEIEKAVDRAKKTVRMIDDMYKTFIVLVTKEYVTDPTMFSALILSKRVFEAMSKKGWHEARLLGTDGTPHNPDNSPKDGFERDAVEALISGKNYYEKVEMVDGKYYLRSATSVIAFMEGCTICHPGKKVGDLLGGISYRISVNEYFN
;
A
#
# COMPACT_ATOMS: atom_id res chain seq x y z
N ILE A 1 -23.51 -47.96 32.00
CA ILE A 1 -24.24 -46.70 31.75
C ILE A 1 -23.21 -45.66 31.30
N TYR A 2 -23.07 -45.47 29.98
CA TYR A 2 -22.17 -44.44 29.41
C TYR A 2 -23.00 -43.21 29.09
N PHE A 3 -22.69 -42.09 29.73
CA PHE A 3 -23.22 -40.79 29.34
C PHE A 3 -22.38 -40.21 28.21
N PHE A 4 -22.97 -40.12 27.03
CA PHE A 4 -22.42 -39.28 25.95
C PHE A 4 -22.76 -37.84 26.21
N ALA A 5 -21.74 -37.01 26.48
CA ALA A 5 -21.86 -35.55 26.52
C ALA A 5 -21.92 -35.03 25.06
N ASN A 6 -23.05 -34.49 24.67
CA ASN A 6 -23.22 -33.76 23.41
C ASN A 6 -22.42 -32.45 23.49
N ALA A 7 -21.31 -32.38 22.76
CA ALA A 7 -20.66 -31.11 22.46
C ALA A 7 -21.50 -30.39 21.39
N GLN A 8 -22.28 -29.40 21.79
CA GLN A 8 -22.91 -28.46 20.88
C GLN A 8 -21.81 -27.57 20.27
N VAL A 9 -21.57 -27.77 18.97
CA VAL A 9 -20.81 -26.82 18.15
C VAL A 9 -21.64 -25.54 18.07
N ILE A 10 -21.20 -24.50 18.76
CA ILE A 10 -21.76 -23.16 18.60
C ILE A 10 -21.29 -22.68 17.23
N ALA A 11 -22.21 -22.74 16.24
CA ALA A 11 -21.98 -22.11 14.96
C ALA A 11 -21.80 -20.60 15.19
N GLU A 12 -20.64 -20.06 14.80
CA GLU A 12 -20.44 -18.62 14.76
C GLU A 12 -21.48 -18.00 13.83
N GLU A 13 -22.43 -17.28 14.41
CA GLU A 13 -23.41 -16.50 13.66
C GLU A 13 -22.69 -15.48 12.77
N PRO A 14 -23.06 -15.36 11.47
CA PRO A 14 -22.49 -14.34 10.62
C PRO A 14 -22.81 -12.97 11.24
N PHE A 15 -21.78 -12.13 11.34
CA PHE A 15 -21.81 -10.78 11.90
C PHE A 15 -23.01 -10.01 11.36
N LYS A 16 -24.09 -9.92 12.15
CA LYS A 16 -25.28 -9.18 11.79
C LYS A 16 -24.89 -7.74 11.47
N LYS A 17 -25.01 -7.35 10.19
CA LYS A 17 -24.91 -5.99 9.67
C LYS A 17 -25.57 -5.05 10.69
N ARG A 18 -24.80 -4.17 11.34
CA ARG A 18 -25.32 -3.22 12.31
C ARG A 18 -26.43 -2.43 11.66
N MET A 19 -27.63 -2.54 12.18
CA MET A 19 -28.83 -1.95 11.60
C MET A 19 -28.94 -0.44 11.83
N PHE A 20 -27.99 0.13 12.58
CA PHE A 20 -27.86 1.57 12.82
C PHE A 20 -26.39 1.98 12.68
N VAL A 21 -26.09 2.67 11.59
CA VAL A 21 -24.81 3.35 11.37
C VAL A 21 -24.95 4.73 12.01
N SER A 22 -24.05 5.12 12.90
CA SER A 22 -24.11 6.44 13.51
C SER A 22 -23.76 7.53 12.47
N PRO A 23 -24.24 8.76 12.62
CA PRO A 23 -23.82 9.86 11.75
C PRO A 23 -22.29 10.02 11.68
N GLN A 24 -21.59 9.75 12.79
CA GLN A 24 -20.13 9.78 12.85
C GLN A 24 -19.49 8.66 12.01
N ASP A 25 -20.04 7.44 12.00
CA ASP A 25 -19.54 6.35 11.17
C ASP A 25 -19.68 6.69 9.68
N ILE A 26 -20.76 7.35 9.28
CA ILE A 26 -21.00 7.81 7.90
C ILE A 26 -19.96 8.85 7.49
N GLU A 27 -19.65 9.82 8.36
CA GLU A 27 -18.64 10.83 8.05
C GLU A 27 -17.23 10.24 7.95
N ILE A 28 -16.88 9.29 8.81
CA ILE A 28 -15.63 8.54 8.71
C ILE A 28 -15.54 7.80 7.37
N GLU A 29 -16.60 7.08 6.98
CA GLU A 29 -16.62 6.34 5.71
C GLU A 29 -16.44 7.28 4.50
N LYS A 30 -17.13 8.42 4.47
CA LYS A 30 -16.96 9.43 3.42
C LYS A 30 -15.54 10.01 3.39
N ALA A 31 -14.95 10.28 4.56
CA ALA A 31 -13.58 10.77 4.66
C ALA A 31 -12.56 9.73 4.16
N VAL A 32 -12.76 8.45 4.51
CA VAL A 32 -11.97 7.33 4.00
C VAL A 32 -12.08 7.23 2.47
N ASP A 33 -13.26 7.35 1.90
CA ASP A 33 -13.44 7.30 0.44
C ASP A 33 -12.74 8.45 -0.28
N ARG A 34 -12.75 9.66 0.30
CA ARG A 34 -11.96 10.79 -0.22
C ARG A 34 -10.47 10.50 -0.14
N ALA A 35 -9.98 9.99 0.99
CA ALA A 35 -8.59 9.58 1.15
C ALA A 35 -8.17 8.50 0.14
N LYS A 36 -9.01 7.50 -0.13
CA LYS A 36 -8.77 6.48 -1.17
C LYS A 36 -8.63 7.08 -2.57
N LYS A 37 -9.46 8.06 -2.93
CA LYS A 37 -9.34 8.78 -4.22
C LYS A 37 -8.01 9.50 -4.30
N THR A 38 -7.58 10.16 -3.22
CA THR A 38 -6.28 10.82 -3.16
C THR A 38 -5.15 9.81 -3.32
N VAL A 39 -5.18 8.67 -2.63
CA VAL A 39 -4.17 7.61 -2.80
C VAL A 39 -4.07 7.17 -4.26
N ARG A 40 -5.18 6.91 -4.93
CA ARG A 40 -5.18 6.49 -6.35
C ARG A 40 -4.52 7.55 -7.24
N MET A 41 -4.84 8.81 -7.04
CA MET A 41 -4.27 9.92 -7.81
C MET A 41 -2.76 10.04 -7.62
N ILE A 42 -2.28 10.01 -6.38
CA ILE A 42 -0.83 10.11 -6.11
C ILE A 42 -0.08 8.84 -6.54
N ASP A 43 -0.71 7.67 -6.47
CA ASP A 43 -0.16 6.42 -6.95
C ASP A 43 0.07 6.45 -8.47
N ASP A 44 -0.92 6.88 -9.23
CA ASP A 44 -0.79 7.05 -10.69
C ASP A 44 0.30 8.07 -11.03
N MET A 45 0.36 9.18 -10.30
CA MET A 45 1.40 10.21 -10.50
C MET A 45 2.79 9.65 -10.21
N TYR A 46 2.98 8.92 -9.10
CA TYR A 46 4.26 8.33 -8.74
C TYR A 46 4.70 7.24 -9.73
N LYS A 47 3.79 6.38 -10.16
CA LYS A 47 4.08 5.35 -11.16
C LYS A 47 4.46 5.95 -12.50
N THR A 48 3.73 6.98 -12.94
CA THR A 48 4.07 7.74 -14.14
C THR A 48 5.45 8.37 -14.02
N PHE A 49 5.77 9.01 -12.89
CA PHE A 49 7.08 9.59 -12.64
C PHE A 49 8.19 8.53 -12.68
N ILE A 50 8.00 7.37 -12.03
CA ILE A 50 8.96 6.25 -12.04
C ILE A 50 9.22 5.78 -13.48
N VAL A 51 8.18 5.60 -14.30
CA VAL A 51 8.31 5.17 -15.68
C VAL A 51 9.08 6.20 -16.53
N LEU A 52 8.73 7.48 -16.42
CA LEU A 52 9.40 8.55 -17.16
C LEU A 52 10.88 8.65 -16.79
N VAL A 53 11.20 8.68 -15.50
CA VAL A 53 12.59 8.77 -15.04
C VAL A 53 13.38 7.51 -15.42
N THR A 54 12.77 6.33 -15.34
CA THR A 54 13.44 5.08 -15.76
C THR A 54 13.79 5.13 -17.25
N LYS A 55 12.88 5.63 -18.10
CA LYS A 55 13.12 5.77 -19.54
C LYS A 55 14.31 6.67 -19.82
N GLU A 56 14.40 7.82 -19.18
CA GLU A 56 15.53 8.74 -19.34
C GLU A 56 16.82 8.15 -18.79
N TYR A 57 16.79 7.54 -17.60
CA TYR A 57 17.96 6.91 -16.95
C TYR A 57 18.57 5.79 -17.80
N VAL A 58 17.73 4.97 -18.44
CA VAL A 58 18.24 3.88 -19.31
C VAL A 58 18.93 4.44 -20.55
N THR A 59 18.51 5.61 -21.02
CA THR A 59 19.11 6.30 -22.16
C THR A 59 20.39 7.05 -21.76
N ASP A 60 20.42 7.66 -20.59
CA ASP A 60 21.57 8.38 -20.02
C ASP A 60 21.80 7.99 -18.54
N PRO A 61 22.67 6.98 -18.27
CA PRO A 61 22.95 6.51 -16.90
C PRO A 61 23.67 7.54 -16.01
N THR A 62 24.04 8.70 -16.52
CA THR A 62 24.60 9.79 -15.69
C THR A 62 23.54 10.48 -14.83
N MET A 63 22.26 10.28 -15.15
CA MET A 63 21.13 10.79 -14.39
C MET A 63 20.88 9.96 -13.10
N PHE A 64 20.16 10.57 -12.16
CA PHE A 64 19.71 9.83 -10.96
C PHE A 64 18.67 8.77 -11.31
N SER A 65 18.83 7.57 -10.74
CA SER A 65 17.85 6.50 -10.92
C SER A 65 16.47 6.89 -10.37
N ALA A 66 15.43 6.32 -10.97
CA ALA A 66 14.04 6.52 -10.54
C ALA A 66 13.85 6.20 -9.04
N LEU A 67 14.56 5.19 -8.52
CA LEU A 67 14.53 4.81 -7.11
C LEU A 67 14.98 5.95 -6.18
N ILE A 68 16.10 6.60 -6.50
CA ILE A 68 16.68 7.69 -5.68
C ILE A 68 15.74 8.90 -5.71
N LEU A 69 15.26 9.27 -6.89
CA LEU A 69 14.37 10.43 -7.05
C LEU A 69 13.02 10.19 -6.37
N SER A 70 12.44 9.00 -6.49
CA SER A 70 11.20 8.65 -5.82
C SER A 70 11.31 8.78 -4.30
N LYS A 71 12.38 8.26 -3.69
CA LYS A 71 12.61 8.40 -2.24
C LYS A 71 12.71 9.86 -1.80
N ARG A 72 13.37 10.72 -2.58
CA ARG A 72 13.45 12.16 -2.29
C ARG A 72 12.10 12.86 -2.37
N VAL A 73 11.27 12.49 -3.34
CA VAL A 73 9.90 13.03 -3.45
C VAL A 73 9.04 12.57 -2.28
N PHE A 74 9.08 11.28 -1.91
CA PHE A 74 8.34 10.74 -0.76
C PHE A 74 8.74 11.47 0.54
N GLU A 75 10.04 11.65 0.77
CA GLU A 75 10.53 12.38 1.93
C GLU A 75 10.07 13.86 1.95
N ALA A 76 10.07 14.52 0.80
CA ALA A 76 9.61 15.89 0.68
C ALA A 76 8.11 16.02 0.98
N MET A 77 7.29 15.05 0.54
CA MET A 77 5.84 15.04 0.83
C MET A 77 5.56 14.75 2.30
N SER A 78 6.30 13.83 2.90
CA SER A 78 6.21 13.54 4.34
C SER A 78 6.59 14.74 5.20
N LYS A 79 7.68 15.45 4.88
CA LYS A 79 8.11 16.68 5.57
C LYS A 79 7.08 17.82 5.50
N LYS A 80 6.28 17.85 4.43
CA LYS A 80 5.16 18.80 4.27
C LYS A 80 3.90 18.38 5.00
N GLY A 81 3.87 17.16 5.57
CA GLY A 81 2.71 16.63 6.29
C GLY A 81 1.58 16.11 5.40
N TRP A 82 1.77 16.01 4.08
CA TRP A 82 0.72 15.57 3.18
C TRP A 82 0.39 14.08 3.33
N HIS A 83 1.40 13.24 3.23
CA HIS A 83 1.31 11.79 3.36
C HIS A 83 2.70 11.19 3.50
N GLU A 84 2.75 9.97 4.02
CA GLU A 84 3.95 9.15 4.00
C GLU A 84 3.85 8.16 2.84
N ALA A 85 4.94 7.99 2.11
CA ALA A 85 5.07 6.96 1.09
C ALA A 85 6.44 6.30 1.17
N ARG A 86 6.51 4.99 0.85
CA ARG A 86 7.78 4.25 0.77
C ARG A 86 7.67 3.06 -0.15
N LEU A 87 8.80 2.65 -0.69
CA LEU A 87 8.89 1.43 -1.48
C LEU A 87 8.85 0.19 -0.59
N LEU A 88 8.20 -0.86 -1.06
CA LEU A 88 8.15 -2.18 -0.46
C LEU A 88 8.78 -3.21 -1.38
N GLY A 89 9.76 -3.96 -0.87
CA GLY A 89 10.27 -5.16 -1.53
C GLY A 89 9.32 -6.33 -1.34
N THR A 90 9.16 -7.14 -2.37
CA THR A 90 8.27 -8.33 -2.38
C THR A 90 9.03 -9.63 -2.62
N ASP A 91 10.36 -9.58 -2.74
CA ASP A 91 11.24 -10.72 -3.05
C ASP A 91 11.96 -11.30 -1.82
N GLY A 92 11.55 -10.91 -0.61
CA GLY A 92 12.09 -11.39 0.66
C GLY A 92 13.44 -10.78 1.04
N THR A 93 14.30 -10.47 0.07
CA THR A 93 15.62 -9.86 0.26
C THR A 93 15.80 -8.70 -0.70
N PRO A 94 15.16 -7.54 -0.48
CA PRO A 94 15.28 -6.40 -1.38
C PRO A 94 16.71 -5.89 -1.42
N HIS A 95 17.20 -5.50 -2.60
CA HIS A 95 18.53 -4.92 -2.79
C HIS A 95 18.83 -3.75 -1.84
N ASN A 96 17.80 -3.01 -1.46
CA ASN A 96 17.88 -2.01 -0.41
C ASN A 96 17.10 -2.52 0.82
N PRO A 97 17.78 -2.84 1.93
CA PRO A 97 17.15 -3.32 3.16
C PRO A 97 16.06 -2.39 3.71
N ASP A 98 16.15 -1.08 3.43
CA ASP A 98 15.12 -0.11 3.82
C ASP A 98 13.76 -0.40 3.19
N ASN A 99 13.71 -1.13 2.08
CA ASN A 99 12.46 -1.51 1.42
C ASN A 99 11.80 -2.75 2.05
N SER A 100 12.43 -3.38 3.04
CA SER A 100 11.81 -4.48 3.80
C SER A 100 10.57 -3.99 4.57
N PRO A 101 9.54 -4.84 4.73
CA PRO A 101 8.37 -4.50 5.53
C PRO A 101 8.75 -4.16 6.98
N LYS A 102 8.25 -3.03 7.50
CA LYS A 102 8.60 -2.51 8.84
C LYS A 102 7.59 -2.87 9.92
N ASP A 103 6.34 -3.12 9.56
CA ASP A 103 5.25 -3.39 10.51
C ASP A 103 4.31 -4.50 10.03
N GLY A 104 3.27 -4.80 10.82
CA GLY A 104 2.27 -5.82 10.51
C GLY A 104 1.49 -5.50 9.25
N PHE A 105 1.08 -4.23 9.08
CA PHE A 105 0.37 -3.82 7.87
C PHE A 105 1.20 -4.09 6.61
N GLU A 106 2.48 -3.71 6.61
CA GLU A 106 3.34 -3.89 5.43
C GLU A 106 3.63 -5.36 5.13
N ARG A 107 3.73 -6.22 6.15
CA ARG A 107 3.85 -7.67 5.94
C ARG A 107 2.61 -8.25 5.28
N ASP A 108 1.42 -7.93 5.81
CA ASP A 108 0.14 -8.36 5.24
C ASP A 108 -0.04 -7.83 3.80
N ALA A 109 0.38 -6.58 3.57
CA ALA A 109 0.35 -5.96 2.25
C ALA A 109 1.26 -6.68 1.24
N VAL A 110 2.50 -7.01 1.63
CA VAL A 110 3.43 -7.77 0.77
C VAL A 110 2.85 -9.13 0.40
N GLU A 111 2.28 -9.87 1.36
CA GLU A 111 1.60 -11.14 1.09
C GLU A 111 0.43 -10.97 0.11
N ALA A 112 -0.37 -9.92 0.28
CA ALA A 112 -1.47 -9.61 -0.60
C ALA A 112 -0.99 -9.31 -2.03
N LEU A 113 0.08 -8.50 -2.19
CA LEU A 113 0.64 -8.17 -3.50
C LEU A 113 1.25 -9.40 -4.19
N ILE A 114 1.97 -10.25 -3.45
CA ILE A 114 2.52 -11.51 -3.96
C ILE A 114 1.40 -12.46 -4.40
N SER A 115 0.25 -12.47 -3.71
CA SER A 115 -0.93 -13.26 -4.09
C SER A 115 -1.68 -12.73 -5.31
N GLY A 116 -1.18 -11.64 -5.94
CA GLY A 116 -1.75 -11.06 -7.16
C GLY A 116 -2.76 -9.94 -6.92
N LYS A 117 -2.93 -9.45 -5.68
CA LYS A 117 -3.72 -8.23 -5.45
C LYS A 117 -2.93 -7.02 -5.90
N ASN A 118 -3.60 -6.08 -6.57
CA ASN A 118 -2.98 -4.81 -6.98
C ASN A 118 -3.09 -3.72 -5.92
N TYR A 119 -3.89 -3.96 -4.88
CA TYR A 119 -4.19 -3.00 -3.82
C TYR A 119 -4.53 -3.72 -2.52
N TYR A 120 -3.99 -3.22 -1.40
CA TYR A 120 -4.32 -3.66 -0.04
C TYR A 120 -4.49 -2.43 0.83
N GLU A 121 -5.48 -2.42 1.73
CA GLU A 121 -5.74 -1.28 2.60
C GLU A 121 -6.23 -1.68 3.99
N LYS A 122 -6.02 -0.77 4.94
CA LYS A 122 -6.54 -0.84 6.31
C LYS A 122 -6.71 0.56 6.86
N VAL A 123 -7.79 0.80 7.58
CA VAL A 123 -7.96 2.01 8.38
C VAL A 123 -7.48 1.73 9.79
N GLU A 124 -6.60 2.58 10.31
CA GLU A 124 -6.02 2.47 11.65
C GLU A 124 -6.35 3.72 12.46
N MET A 125 -6.56 3.56 13.76
CA MET A 125 -6.69 4.67 14.69
C MET A 125 -5.44 4.71 15.57
N VAL A 126 -4.72 5.83 15.53
CA VAL A 126 -3.50 6.06 16.33
C VAL A 126 -3.66 7.41 17.01
N ASP A 127 -3.54 7.43 18.34
CA ASP A 127 -3.67 8.65 19.17
C ASP A 127 -4.93 9.47 18.86
N GLY A 128 -6.07 8.77 18.66
CA GLY A 128 -7.37 9.39 18.37
C GLY A 128 -7.53 9.93 16.96
N LYS A 129 -6.57 9.69 16.06
CA LYS A 129 -6.62 10.09 14.65
C LYS A 129 -6.75 8.88 13.75
N TYR A 130 -7.56 9.01 12.70
CA TYR A 130 -7.73 7.98 11.69
C TYR A 130 -6.72 8.15 10.56
N TYR A 131 -6.12 7.03 10.18
CA TYR A 131 -5.19 6.94 9.05
C TYR A 131 -5.66 5.87 8.09
N LEU A 132 -5.64 6.17 6.80
CA LEU A 132 -5.71 5.16 5.76
C LEU A 132 -4.29 4.69 5.47
N ARG A 133 -4.04 3.39 5.71
CA ARG A 133 -2.86 2.67 5.22
C ARG A 133 -3.25 1.96 3.94
N SER A 134 -2.43 2.07 2.92
CA SER A 134 -2.65 1.35 1.68
C SER A 134 -1.33 0.95 1.02
N ALA A 135 -1.37 -0.12 0.24
CA ALA A 135 -0.23 -0.54 -0.56
C ALA A 135 -0.71 -0.89 -1.98
N THR A 136 0.09 -0.53 -2.97
CA THR A 136 -0.18 -0.79 -4.38
C THR A 136 0.96 -1.57 -5.00
N SER A 137 0.66 -2.42 -6.00
CA SER A 137 1.68 -3.17 -6.74
C SER A 137 2.44 -2.25 -7.70
N VAL A 138 3.74 -2.46 -7.81
CA VAL A 138 4.59 -1.90 -8.87
C VAL A 138 5.05 -3.05 -9.76
N ILE A 139 4.63 -3.01 -11.02
CA ILE A 139 4.99 -4.03 -12.02
C ILE A 139 6.06 -3.48 -12.98
N ALA A 140 6.74 -4.35 -13.69
CA ALA A 140 7.63 -3.97 -14.79
C ALA A 140 6.80 -3.45 -15.96
N PHE A 141 6.72 -2.13 -16.14
CA PHE A 141 5.92 -1.50 -17.21
C PHE A 141 6.61 -1.54 -18.58
N MET A 142 7.92 -1.69 -18.60
CA MET A 142 8.74 -1.65 -19.82
C MET A 142 10.04 -2.45 -19.63
N GLU A 143 10.69 -2.79 -20.73
CA GLU A 143 11.97 -3.51 -20.72
C GLU A 143 13.05 -2.80 -19.88
N GLY A 144 13.08 -1.46 -19.85
CA GLY A 144 14.00 -0.71 -19.01
C GLY A 144 13.92 -1.05 -17.50
N CYS A 145 12.77 -1.50 -17.01
CA CYS A 145 12.62 -1.93 -15.62
C CYS A 145 13.42 -3.20 -15.32
N THR A 146 13.57 -4.10 -16.31
CA THR A 146 14.24 -5.39 -16.13
C THR A 146 15.77 -5.25 -16.03
N ILE A 147 16.33 -4.14 -16.48
CA ILE A 147 17.78 -3.84 -16.37
C ILE A 147 18.19 -3.80 -14.89
N CYS A 148 17.38 -3.18 -14.04
CA CYS A 148 17.65 -3.09 -12.60
C CYS A 148 17.02 -4.24 -11.80
N HIS A 149 16.18 -5.06 -12.44
CA HIS A 149 15.49 -6.19 -11.82
C HIS A 149 15.78 -7.48 -12.62
N PRO A 150 17.02 -8.04 -12.51
CA PRO A 150 17.41 -9.22 -13.28
C PRO A 150 16.52 -10.40 -12.96
N GLY A 151 16.15 -11.18 -13.98
CA GLY A 151 15.24 -12.31 -13.86
C GLY A 151 13.76 -11.97 -13.91
N LYS A 152 13.41 -10.68 -13.97
CA LYS A 152 12.04 -10.21 -14.19
C LYS A 152 11.80 -9.91 -15.67
N LYS A 153 10.53 -9.97 -16.07
CA LYS A 153 10.04 -9.60 -17.42
C LYS A 153 8.93 -8.55 -17.28
N VAL A 154 8.61 -7.90 -18.39
CA VAL A 154 7.47 -6.95 -18.45
C VAL A 154 6.19 -7.63 -17.95
N GLY A 155 5.49 -6.97 -17.04
CA GLY A 155 4.31 -7.48 -16.35
C GLY A 155 4.58 -8.13 -14.98
N ASP A 156 5.82 -8.49 -14.67
CA ASP A 156 6.15 -9.10 -13.37
C ASP A 156 6.09 -8.08 -12.24
N LEU A 157 5.72 -8.56 -11.05
CA LEU A 157 5.76 -7.78 -9.81
C LEU A 157 7.22 -7.46 -9.44
N LEU A 158 7.53 -6.17 -9.30
CA LEU A 158 8.82 -5.65 -8.86
C LEU A 158 8.85 -5.28 -7.38
N GLY A 159 7.69 -4.95 -6.82
CA GLY A 159 7.55 -4.48 -5.45
C GLY A 159 6.21 -3.79 -5.22
N GLY A 160 6.16 -2.91 -4.24
CA GLY A 160 4.99 -2.11 -3.94
C GLY A 160 5.35 -0.69 -3.51
N ILE A 161 4.33 0.16 -3.40
CA ILE A 161 4.41 1.44 -2.70
C ILE A 161 3.44 1.40 -1.53
N SER A 162 3.93 1.60 -0.31
CA SER A 162 3.14 1.76 0.91
C SER A 162 2.84 3.23 1.12
N TYR A 163 1.60 3.53 1.49
CA TYR A 163 1.10 4.86 1.80
C TYR A 163 0.52 4.91 3.21
N ARG A 164 0.64 6.07 3.87
CA ARG A 164 -0.09 6.43 5.06
C ARG A 164 -0.59 7.85 4.93
N ILE A 165 -1.91 8.05 4.97
CA ILE A 165 -2.54 9.37 4.83
C ILE A 165 -3.51 9.61 5.98
N SER A 166 -3.51 10.83 6.53
CA SER A 166 -4.46 11.22 7.57
C SER A 166 -5.87 11.29 6.98
N VAL A 167 -6.82 10.57 7.57
CA VAL A 167 -8.23 10.67 7.19
C VAL A 167 -8.87 11.91 7.79
N ASN A 168 -8.32 12.43 8.88
CA ASN A 168 -8.84 13.59 9.57
C ASN A 168 -8.83 14.85 8.71
N GLU A 169 -7.90 14.97 7.74
CA GLU A 169 -7.84 16.06 6.77
C GLU A 169 -9.06 16.10 5.81
N TYR A 170 -9.85 15.02 5.78
CA TYR A 170 -10.99 14.85 4.88
C TYR A 170 -12.35 14.93 5.58
N PHE A 171 -12.37 15.19 6.89
CA PHE A 171 -13.61 15.57 7.58
C PHE A 171 -14.03 16.99 7.14
N ASN A 172 -15.30 17.16 6.85
CA ASN A 172 -15.89 18.47 6.53
C ASN A 172 -16.37 19.15 7.82
#